data_da61449f3cfa052f5ff338d754aecd1c
#
_entry.id   da61449f3cfa052f5ff338d754aecd1c
#
_cell.length_a   1.000
_cell.length_b   1.000
_cell.length_c   1.000
_cell.angle_alpha   90.00
_cell.angle_beta   90.00
_cell.angle_gamma   90.00
#
_symmetry.space_group_name_H-M   'P 1'
#
loop_
_entity.id
_entity.type
_entity.pdbx_description
1 polymer ?
#
loop_
_entity_poly.entity_id
_entity_poly.type
_entity_poly.pdbx_seq_one_letter_code
_entity_poly.pdbx_strand_id
1 'polypeptide(L)'
;DNDATPSGVEGDLYWAGQALNLDDASIGRDIIAAGESLSIRDCTVGGAVRLAARTIDIAKTTVDGSVTVAGQHVVLNSDSTANCFYAIGETVALRGSTKSAALAGDTVTIDGTVEGDVEVWADKLILGKNAHITGTVNAHVSEDPERAAGAEVGALKIDRTENEDSSTTNDVIGGIVAAALSTCFVALLLELVFPRATASAAGMLHQRPMPLWVSGLLGTIAIVPAVLLLIISIAGLSLAGALMCGVIGIALVSSAFAGCAIARMVGHNQNRYAMAAAGGVIAGAL
;
A
#
# COMPACT_ATOMS: atom_id res chain seq x y z
N ASP A 1 -21.52 -19.91 -1.40
CA ASP A 1 -21.11 -20.86 -0.35
C ASP A 1 -20.04 -21.78 -0.91
N ASN A 2 -18.79 -21.45 -0.70
CA ASN A 2 -17.66 -22.32 -1.00
C ASN A 2 -16.75 -22.35 0.24
N ASP A 3 -17.27 -22.92 1.33
CA ASP A 3 -16.55 -23.21 2.57
C ASP A 3 -15.77 -24.54 2.47
N ALA A 4 -15.18 -24.85 1.33
CA ALA A 4 -14.23 -25.93 1.23
C ALA A 4 -12.83 -25.35 1.45
N THR A 5 -12.40 -25.26 2.70
CA THR A 5 -11.00 -25.02 3.02
C THR A 5 -10.16 -26.17 2.46
N PRO A 6 -9.20 -25.91 1.56
CA PRO A 6 -8.34 -26.95 1.04
C PRO A 6 -7.45 -27.47 2.18
N SER A 7 -7.53 -28.73 2.51
CA SER A 7 -6.69 -29.39 3.52
C SER A 7 -5.23 -29.58 3.07
N GLY A 8 -4.94 -29.39 1.78
CA GLY A 8 -3.58 -29.43 1.22
C GLY A 8 -3.51 -28.86 -0.19
N VAL A 9 -2.54 -27.98 -0.42
CA VAL A 9 -2.23 -27.39 -1.72
C VAL A 9 -0.72 -27.55 -1.96
N GLU A 10 -0.32 -28.30 -2.96
CA GLU A 10 1.12 -28.50 -3.28
C GLU A 10 1.80 -27.23 -3.84
N GLY A 11 1.02 -26.30 -4.40
CA GLY A 11 1.47 -25.05 -5.02
C GLY A 11 1.17 -23.82 -4.18
N ASP A 12 0.96 -22.70 -4.90
CA ASP A 12 0.56 -21.43 -4.32
C ASP A 12 -0.96 -21.41 -4.11
N LEU A 13 -1.40 -20.76 -3.03
CA LEU A 13 -2.80 -20.45 -2.77
C LEU A 13 -3.08 -18.97 -3.06
N TYR A 14 -3.95 -18.71 -4.04
CA TYR A 14 -4.46 -17.37 -4.34
C TYR A 14 -5.93 -17.30 -3.95
N TRP A 15 -6.28 -16.34 -3.13
CA TRP A 15 -7.65 -16.17 -2.69
C TRP A 15 -8.06 -14.69 -2.62
N ALA A 16 -9.30 -14.40 -2.98
CA ALA A 16 -9.91 -13.08 -2.80
C ALA A 16 -11.41 -13.23 -2.52
N GLY A 17 -11.88 -12.61 -1.45
CA GLY A 17 -13.28 -12.71 -1.02
C GLY A 17 -13.55 -11.97 0.27
N GLN A 18 -14.69 -12.22 0.90
CA GLN A 18 -15.03 -11.58 2.17
C GLN A 18 -14.26 -12.16 3.36
N ALA A 19 -14.32 -13.47 3.55
CA ALA A 19 -13.70 -14.14 4.68
C ALA A 19 -12.99 -15.43 4.22
N LEU A 20 -11.72 -15.57 4.59
CA LEU A 20 -10.95 -16.79 4.43
C LEU A 20 -10.67 -17.39 5.80
N ASN A 21 -11.06 -18.63 5.99
CA ASN A 21 -10.69 -19.42 7.16
C ASN A 21 -9.90 -20.64 6.66
N LEU A 22 -8.59 -20.64 6.85
CA LEU A 22 -7.75 -21.81 6.65
C LEU A 22 -7.53 -22.46 8.00
N ASP A 23 -7.88 -23.73 8.12
CA ASP A 23 -7.73 -24.51 9.34
C ASP A 23 -7.17 -25.88 8.99
N ASP A 24 -6.13 -26.32 9.71
CA ASP A 24 -5.45 -27.61 9.53
C ASP A 24 -5.01 -27.86 8.05
N ALA A 25 -4.39 -26.85 7.44
CA ALA A 25 -4.01 -26.90 6.04
C ALA A 25 -2.48 -26.90 5.83
N SER A 26 -2.04 -27.66 4.82
CA SER A 26 -0.65 -27.65 4.37
C SER A 26 -0.55 -27.00 2.99
N ILE A 27 0.17 -25.89 2.88
CA ILE A 27 0.42 -25.17 1.63
C ILE A 27 1.88 -25.29 1.27
N GLY A 28 2.17 -25.93 0.14
CA GLY A 28 3.55 -26.24 -0.27
C GLY A 28 4.39 -25.03 -0.61
N ARG A 29 3.76 -23.90 -1.03
CA ARG A 29 4.43 -22.68 -1.42
C ARG A 29 3.79 -21.44 -0.79
N ASP A 30 3.46 -20.43 -1.59
CA ASP A 30 3.01 -19.12 -1.10
C ASP A 30 1.49 -19.06 -0.86
N ILE A 31 1.08 -18.27 0.13
CA ILE A 31 -0.30 -17.80 0.29
C ILE A 31 -0.36 -16.34 -0.10
N ILE A 32 -1.26 -15.99 -1.01
CA ILE A 32 -1.58 -14.60 -1.38
C ILE A 32 -3.09 -14.44 -1.26
N ALA A 33 -3.54 -13.68 -0.26
CA ALA A 33 -4.96 -13.53 -0.02
C ALA A 33 -5.35 -12.08 0.29
N ALA A 34 -6.55 -11.69 -0.17
CA ALA A 34 -7.14 -10.40 0.12
C ALA A 34 -8.61 -10.53 0.47
N GLY A 35 -9.05 -9.79 1.50
CA GLY A 35 -10.44 -9.85 1.94
C GLY A 35 -10.81 -8.88 3.04
N GLU A 36 -11.90 -9.15 3.73
CA GLU A 36 -12.30 -8.40 4.92
C GLU A 36 -11.74 -9.05 6.19
N SER A 37 -11.79 -10.38 6.29
CA SER A 37 -11.28 -11.13 7.43
C SER A 37 -10.52 -12.36 6.95
N LEU A 38 -9.27 -12.49 7.37
CA LEU A 38 -8.39 -13.61 7.04
C LEU A 38 -7.93 -14.28 8.33
N SER A 39 -8.23 -15.56 8.47
CA SER A 39 -7.82 -16.40 9.60
C SER A 39 -7.06 -17.62 9.07
N ILE A 40 -5.82 -17.81 9.55
CA ILE A 40 -4.97 -18.94 9.21
C ILE A 40 -4.59 -19.63 10.53
N ARG A 41 -5.03 -20.87 10.70
CA ARG A 41 -4.85 -21.61 11.94
C ARG A 41 -4.37 -23.03 11.69
N ASP A 42 -3.53 -23.50 12.59
CA ASP A 42 -3.01 -24.88 12.58
C ASP A 42 -2.42 -25.26 11.19
N CYS A 43 -1.81 -24.31 10.48
CA CYS A 43 -1.33 -24.46 9.11
C CYS A 43 0.20 -24.58 9.03
N THR A 44 0.66 -25.22 7.95
CA THR A 44 2.07 -25.22 7.57
C THR A 44 2.20 -24.63 6.17
N VAL A 45 3.07 -23.61 6.00
CA VAL A 45 3.29 -22.90 4.73
C VAL A 45 4.76 -22.99 4.38
N GLY A 46 5.09 -23.68 3.29
CA GLY A 46 6.47 -23.87 2.83
C GLY A 46 7.10 -22.65 2.15
N GLY A 47 6.29 -21.63 1.81
CA GLY A 47 6.73 -20.39 1.20
C GLY A 47 6.41 -19.16 2.06
N ALA A 48 6.09 -18.06 1.42
CA ALA A 48 5.73 -16.80 2.06
C ALA A 48 4.21 -16.61 2.16
N VAL A 49 3.78 -15.85 3.16
CA VAL A 49 2.38 -15.46 3.37
C VAL A 49 2.23 -13.96 3.11
N ARG A 50 1.35 -13.58 2.19
CA ARG A 50 1.05 -12.20 1.85
C ARG A 50 -0.44 -11.95 1.96
N LEU A 51 -0.85 -11.14 2.94
CA LEU A 51 -2.26 -10.91 3.24
C LEU A 51 -2.60 -9.43 3.26
N ALA A 52 -3.78 -9.11 2.76
CA ALA A 52 -4.35 -7.77 2.87
C ALA A 52 -5.82 -7.87 3.28
N ALA A 53 -6.16 -7.41 4.50
CA ALA A 53 -7.54 -7.46 4.99
C ALA A 53 -7.76 -6.48 6.15
N ARG A 54 -9.03 -6.23 6.52
CA ARG A 54 -9.33 -5.46 7.72
C ARG A 54 -8.80 -6.17 8.96
N THR A 55 -9.07 -7.46 9.08
CA THR A 55 -8.64 -8.27 10.23
C THR A 55 -7.83 -9.47 9.75
N ILE A 56 -6.65 -9.65 10.32
CA ILE A 56 -5.74 -10.76 10.01
C ILE A 56 -5.34 -11.44 11.31
N ASP A 57 -5.66 -12.72 11.43
CA ASP A 57 -5.33 -13.57 12.57
C ASP A 57 -4.55 -14.80 12.09
N ILE A 58 -3.28 -14.91 12.51
CA ILE A 58 -2.43 -16.05 12.22
C ILE A 58 -2.10 -16.75 13.55
N ALA A 59 -2.56 -17.97 13.70
CA ALA A 59 -2.42 -18.73 14.94
C ALA A 59 -1.91 -20.15 14.69
N LYS A 60 -1.04 -20.67 15.55
CA LYS A 60 -0.48 -22.02 15.50
C LYS A 60 0.03 -22.41 14.09
N THR A 61 0.59 -21.46 13.38
CA THR A 61 0.97 -21.62 11.97
C THR A 61 2.48 -21.49 11.84
N THR A 62 3.08 -22.42 11.11
CA THR A 62 4.50 -22.39 10.77
C THR A 62 4.65 -21.90 9.33
N VAL A 63 5.39 -20.81 9.13
CA VAL A 63 5.71 -20.25 7.83
C VAL A 63 7.22 -20.29 7.62
N ASP A 64 7.68 -21.08 6.65
CA ASP A 64 9.11 -21.20 6.36
C ASP A 64 9.68 -19.91 5.73
N GLY A 65 8.84 -19.13 5.09
CA GLY A 65 9.18 -17.85 4.49
C GLY A 65 8.87 -16.65 5.37
N SER A 66 8.68 -15.51 4.71
CA SER A 66 8.25 -14.26 5.35
C SER A 66 6.73 -14.14 5.39
N VAL A 67 6.24 -13.51 6.44
CA VAL A 67 4.85 -13.06 6.54
C VAL A 67 4.81 -11.56 6.28
N THR A 68 4.08 -11.15 5.24
CA THR A 68 3.87 -9.73 4.88
C THR A 68 2.39 -9.42 4.92
N VAL A 69 1.97 -8.55 5.80
CA VAL A 69 0.55 -8.31 6.06
C VAL A 69 0.21 -6.84 6.15
N ALA A 70 -0.96 -6.48 5.62
CA ALA A 70 -1.51 -5.14 5.71
C ALA A 70 -2.98 -5.20 6.11
N GLY A 71 -3.35 -4.51 7.20
CA GLY A 71 -4.72 -4.53 7.68
C GLY A 71 -4.98 -3.55 8.82
N GLN A 72 -6.24 -3.38 9.25
CA GLN A 72 -6.52 -2.60 10.43
C GLN A 72 -6.03 -3.30 11.71
N HIS A 73 -6.40 -4.56 11.88
CA HIS A 73 -6.02 -5.36 13.04
C HIS A 73 -5.23 -6.57 12.56
N VAL A 74 -3.97 -6.62 12.93
CA VAL A 74 -3.03 -7.68 12.54
C VAL A 74 -2.49 -8.36 13.78
N VAL A 75 -2.64 -9.68 13.84
CA VAL A 75 -2.14 -10.49 14.96
C VAL A 75 -1.39 -11.71 14.44
N LEU A 76 -0.13 -11.85 14.85
CA LEU A 76 0.62 -13.09 14.81
C LEU A 76 0.64 -13.70 16.21
N ASN A 77 -0.10 -14.77 16.43
CA ASN A 77 -0.30 -15.37 17.75
C ASN A 77 0.91 -16.19 18.25
N SER A 78 0.94 -16.45 19.55
CA SER A 78 2.09 -16.99 20.30
C SER A 78 2.65 -18.31 19.79
N ASP A 79 1.79 -19.17 19.22
CA ASP A 79 2.18 -20.49 18.74
C ASP A 79 2.52 -20.49 17.23
N SER A 80 2.73 -19.30 16.65
CA SER A 80 3.07 -19.15 15.25
C SER A 80 4.53 -18.77 15.06
N THR A 81 5.14 -19.29 13.99
CA THR A 81 6.53 -19.01 13.63
C THR A 81 6.66 -18.52 12.20
N ALA A 82 7.58 -17.58 11.96
CA ALA A 82 7.93 -17.09 10.63
C ALA A 82 9.41 -16.68 10.57
N ASN A 83 10.02 -16.69 9.40
CA ASN A 83 11.38 -16.15 9.27
C ASN A 83 11.40 -14.64 9.49
N CYS A 84 10.55 -13.90 8.80
CA CYS A 84 10.42 -12.45 8.95
C CYS A 84 8.96 -12.07 9.06
N PHE A 85 8.64 -11.07 9.87
CA PHE A 85 7.30 -10.54 10.00
C PHE A 85 7.25 -9.05 9.64
N TYR A 86 6.63 -8.75 8.52
CA TYR A 86 6.40 -7.40 8.01
C TYR A 86 4.92 -7.06 8.14
N ALA A 87 4.56 -6.12 8.99
CA ALA A 87 3.18 -5.80 9.24
C ALA A 87 2.94 -4.29 9.25
N ILE A 88 1.85 -3.88 8.61
CA ILE A 88 1.33 -2.52 8.67
C ILE A 88 -0.14 -2.54 9.02
N GLY A 89 -0.57 -1.70 9.98
CA GLY A 89 -1.96 -1.63 10.38
C GLY A 89 -2.22 -0.57 11.45
N GLU A 90 -3.46 -0.36 11.81
CA GLU A 90 -3.84 0.48 12.96
C GLU A 90 -3.35 -0.17 14.26
N THR A 91 -3.63 -1.46 14.42
CA THR A 91 -3.16 -2.23 15.56
C THR A 91 -2.39 -3.46 15.08
N VAL A 92 -1.12 -3.57 15.46
CA VAL A 92 -0.25 -4.69 15.10
C VAL A 92 0.21 -5.39 16.37
N ALA A 93 -0.02 -6.69 16.48
CA ALA A 93 0.42 -7.51 17.60
C ALA A 93 1.30 -8.68 17.13
N LEU A 94 2.56 -8.66 17.53
CA LEU A 94 3.51 -9.76 17.36
C LEU A 94 3.65 -10.52 18.68
N ARG A 95 3.02 -11.70 18.77
CA ARG A 95 3.12 -12.60 19.93
C ARG A 95 3.85 -13.90 19.59
N GLY A 96 4.00 -14.18 18.31
CA GLY A 96 4.70 -15.36 17.80
C GLY A 96 6.22 -15.21 17.83
N SER A 97 6.90 -16.15 17.16
CA SER A 97 8.37 -16.17 17.06
C SER A 97 8.83 -15.84 15.65
N THR A 98 9.77 -14.93 15.52
CA THR A 98 10.35 -14.52 14.24
C THR A 98 11.86 -14.28 14.36
N LYS A 99 12.58 -14.35 13.23
CA LYS A 99 14.00 -13.95 13.24
C LYS A 99 14.20 -12.45 13.17
N SER A 100 13.33 -11.76 12.45
CA SER A 100 13.33 -10.29 12.38
C SER A 100 11.92 -9.77 12.15
N ALA A 101 11.67 -8.51 12.50
CA ALA A 101 10.38 -7.89 12.29
C ALA A 101 10.51 -6.42 11.86
N ALA A 102 9.59 -5.98 10.99
CA ALA A 102 9.38 -4.57 10.71
C ALA A 102 7.89 -4.27 10.81
N LEU A 103 7.53 -3.40 11.74
CA LEU A 103 6.15 -3.19 12.19
C LEU A 103 5.81 -1.71 12.08
N ALA A 104 4.65 -1.40 11.49
CA ALA A 104 4.16 -0.03 11.41
C ALA A 104 2.69 0.05 11.80
N GLY A 105 2.31 1.06 12.58
CA GLY A 105 0.92 1.25 12.99
C GLY A 105 0.73 2.29 14.07
N ASP A 106 -0.52 2.60 14.41
CA ASP A 106 -0.79 3.52 15.50
C ASP A 106 -0.37 2.89 16.83
N THR A 107 -0.75 1.63 17.05
CA THR A 107 -0.34 0.87 18.23
C THR A 107 0.33 -0.44 17.82
N VAL A 108 1.60 -0.58 18.20
CA VAL A 108 2.37 -1.81 18.00
C VAL A 108 2.63 -2.49 19.33
N THR A 109 2.23 -3.75 19.45
CA THR A 109 2.48 -4.59 20.63
C THR A 109 3.41 -5.74 20.28
N ILE A 110 4.51 -5.86 20.97
CA ILE A 110 5.44 -7.00 20.86
C ILE A 110 5.40 -7.77 22.18
N ASP A 111 4.88 -8.98 22.15
CA ASP A 111 4.76 -9.89 23.31
C ASP A 111 5.20 -11.31 22.92
N GLY A 112 6.16 -11.39 21.99
CA GLY A 112 6.69 -12.63 21.44
C GLY A 112 8.21 -12.63 21.37
N THR A 113 8.77 -13.60 20.64
CA THR A 113 10.22 -13.79 20.52
C THR A 113 10.73 -13.28 19.17
N VAL A 114 11.77 -12.46 19.18
CA VAL A 114 12.50 -12.03 17.98
C VAL A 114 14.00 -12.27 18.17
N GLU A 115 14.57 -13.16 17.36
CA GLU A 115 15.98 -13.52 17.46
C GLU A 115 16.95 -12.41 17.02
N GLY A 116 16.53 -11.54 16.12
CA GLY A 116 17.34 -10.45 15.55
C GLY A 116 16.75 -9.08 15.81
N ASP A 117 16.96 -8.19 14.86
CA ASP A 117 16.57 -6.80 14.98
C ASP A 117 15.08 -6.58 14.66
N VAL A 118 14.52 -5.57 15.31
CA VAL A 118 13.14 -5.12 15.11
C VAL A 118 13.14 -3.64 14.75
N GLU A 119 12.45 -3.32 13.67
CA GLU A 119 12.15 -1.94 13.31
C GLU A 119 10.68 -1.62 13.57
N VAL A 120 10.40 -0.53 14.26
CA VAL A 120 9.05 -0.12 14.63
C VAL A 120 8.81 1.34 14.26
N TRP A 121 7.71 1.60 13.56
CA TRP A 121 7.16 2.92 13.32
C TRP A 121 5.76 2.96 13.92
N ALA A 122 5.58 3.65 15.04
CA ALA A 122 4.29 3.67 15.74
C ALA A 122 4.09 4.96 16.53
N ASP A 123 2.83 5.31 16.80
CA ASP A 123 2.57 6.31 17.80
C ASP A 123 2.85 5.74 19.19
N LYS A 124 2.40 4.51 19.43
CA LYS A 124 2.57 3.82 20.72
C LYS A 124 3.19 2.43 20.53
N LEU A 125 4.32 2.18 21.21
CA LEU A 125 4.96 0.87 21.30
C LEU A 125 4.75 0.25 22.67
N ILE A 126 4.25 -0.99 22.71
CA ILE A 126 4.06 -1.76 23.94
C ILE A 126 4.93 -3.03 23.86
N LEU A 127 5.87 -3.14 24.78
CA LEU A 127 6.67 -4.34 24.97
C LEU A 127 6.05 -5.16 26.11
N GLY A 128 5.38 -6.24 25.75
CA GLY A 128 4.68 -7.12 26.68
C GLY A 128 5.62 -7.92 27.59
N LYS A 129 5.06 -8.62 28.56
CA LYS A 129 5.82 -9.38 29.56
C LYS A 129 6.59 -10.58 28.98
N ASN A 130 6.15 -11.11 27.83
CA ASN A 130 6.76 -12.23 27.14
C ASN A 130 7.67 -11.77 25.97
N ALA A 131 7.86 -10.47 25.81
CA ALA A 131 8.74 -9.95 24.77
C ALA A 131 10.19 -10.35 25.05
N HIS A 132 10.74 -11.17 24.15
CA HIS A 132 12.14 -11.60 24.20
C HIS A 132 12.81 -11.25 22.87
N ILE A 133 13.56 -10.14 22.84
CA ILE A 133 14.20 -9.62 21.64
C ILE A 133 15.71 -9.63 21.86
N THR A 134 16.41 -10.50 21.14
CA THR A 134 17.86 -10.65 21.29
C THR A 134 18.63 -9.51 20.64
N GLY A 135 18.13 -9.01 19.53
CA GLY A 135 18.74 -7.91 18.77
C GLY A 135 18.37 -6.52 19.26
N THR A 136 18.48 -5.56 18.35
CA THR A 136 18.18 -4.15 18.60
C THR A 136 16.76 -3.83 18.17
N VAL A 137 16.00 -3.15 19.02
CA VAL A 137 14.72 -2.51 18.66
C VAL A 137 15.02 -1.06 18.28
N ASN A 138 14.88 -0.73 17.02
CA ASN A 138 14.90 0.65 16.51
C ASN A 138 13.45 1.14 16.48
N ALA A 139 13.07 1.97 17.44
CA ALA A 139 11.70 2.45 17.60
C ALA A 139 11.59 3.93 17.22
N HIS A 140 10.87 4.20 16.14
CA HIS A 140 10.44 5.54 15.73
C HIS A 140 9.02 5.75 16.28
N VAL A 141 8.91 6.43 17.40
CA VAL A 141 7.66 6.52 18.17
C VAL A 141 7.33 7.94 18.59
N SER A 142 6.04 8.24 18.69
CA SER A 142 5.55 9.54 19.18
C SER A 142 5.45 9.57 20.71
N GLU A 143 5.10 8.44 21.34
CA GLU A 143 4.99 8.28 22.78
C GLU A 143 6.12 7.42 23.34
N ASP A 144 6.43 7.60 24.63
CA ASP A 144 7.43 6.75 25.29
C ASP A 144 6.97 5.27 25.26
N PRO A 145 7.83 4.33 24.85
CA PRO A 145 7.49 2.92 24.81
C PRO A 145 7.10 2.39 26.20
N GLU A 146 5.95 1.74 26.28
CA GLU A 146 5.55 1.02 27.48
C GLU A 146 6.29 -0.32 27.56
N ARG A 147 7.04 -0.54 28.63
CA ARG A 147 7.76 -1.79 28.86
C ARG A 147 7.24 -2.51 30.09
N ALA A 148 6.69 -3.72 29.90
CA ALA A 148 6.25 -4.57 31.02
C ALA A 148 7.44 -5.12 31.82
N ALA A 149 7.21 -5.37 33.11
CA ALA A 149 8.19 -5.96 34.01
C ALA A 149 8.43 -7.43 33.67
N GLY A 150 9.23 -7.76 32.73
CA GLY A 150 9.47 -9.11 32.21
C GLY A 150 9.94 -9.10 30.77
N ALA A 151 9.77 -7.97 30.09
CA ALA A 151 10.27 -7.81 28.73
C ALA A 151 11.79 -7.82 28.73
N GLU A 152 12.37 -8.70 27.93
CA GLU A 152 13.82 -8.81 27.71
C GLU A 152 14.13 -8.26 26.30
N VAL A 153 14.92 -7.18 26.23
CA VAL A 153 15.31 -6.53 24.98
C VAL A 153 16.81 -6.29 25.02
N GLY A 154 17.52 -6.73 23.98
CA GLY A 154 18.97 -6.60 23.88
C GLY A 154 19.42 -5.14 23.87
N ALA A 155 18.90 -4.35 22.93
CA ALA A 155 19.10 -2.91 22.90
C ALA A 155 17.81 -2.21 22.43
N LEU A 156 17.48 -1.08 23.04
CA LEU A 156 16.35 -0.25 22.61
C LEU A 156 16.90 1.12 22.20
N LYS A 157 16.78 1.42 20.92
CA LYS A 157 17.06 2.74 20.36
C LYS A 157 15.75 3.42 20.08
N ILE A 158 15.50 4.52 20.74
CA ILE A 158 14.29 5.32 20.55
C ILE A 158 14.70 6.55 19.76
N ASP A 159 14.11 6.67 18.60
CA ASP A 159 14.14 7.88 17.80
C ASP A 159 12.76 8.52 17.95
N ARG A 160 12.68 9.58 18.74
CA ARG A 160 11.42 10.30 18.91
C ARG A 160 11.18 11.10 17.65
N THR A 161 10.12 10.78 16.99
CA THR A 161 9.53 11.68 16.01
C THR A 161 8.90 12.82 16.81
N GLU A 162 9.74 13.81 17.24
CA GLU A 162 9.19 15.07 17.72
C GLU A 162 8.30 15.58 16.58
N ASN A 163 7.04 15.88 16.89
CA ASN A 163 6.13 16.58 16.02
C ASN A 163 6.57 18.05 15.84
N GLU A 164 7.79 18.25 15.38
CA GLU A 164 8.19 19.50 14.73
C GLU A 164 7.57 19.44 13.31
N ASP A 165 6.39 20.06 13.15
CA ASP A 165 5.80 20.44 11.84
C ASP A 165 6.21 19.61 10.59
N SER A 166 6.56 18.35 10.80
CA SER A 166 6.90 17.40 9.73
C SER A 166 5.66 16.95 8.95
N SER A 167 4.47 17.39 9.37
CA SER A 167 3.24 17.19 8.61
C SER A 167 3.42 17.64 7.16
N THR A 168 4.13 18.76 6.94
CA THR A 168 4.28 19.29 5.59
C THR A 168 5.14 18.43 4.68
N THR A 169 6.25 17.86 5.17
CA THR A 169 7.17 17.10 4.29
C THR A 169 6.71 15.66 4.09
N ASN A 170 6.24 14.99 5.13
CA ASN A 170 5.73 13.62 5.02
C ASN A 170 4.36 13.58 4.33
N ASP A 171 3.50 14.60 4.55
CA ASP A 171 2.24 14.76 3.83
C ASP A 171 2.50 15.08 2.35
N VAL A 172 3.52 15.88 2.04
CA VAL A 172 3.93 16.14 0.65
C VAL A 172 4.50 14.89 0.00
N ILE A 173 5.41 14.15 0.67
CA ILE A 173 5.95 12.89 0.13
C ILE A 173 4.86 11.82 0.04
N GLY A 174 4.03 11.67 1.06
CA GLY A 174 2.88 10.78 1.05
C GLY A 174 1.88 11.14 -0.04
N GLY A 175 1.62 12.43 -0.23
CA GLY A 175 0.79 12.96 -1.30
C GLY A 175 1.37 12.67 -2.70
N ILE A 176 2.66 12.86 -2.89
CA ILE A 176 3.35 12.55 -4.16
C ILE A 176 3.29 11.05 -4.46
N VAL A 177 3.54 10.20 -3.47
CA VAL A 177 3.47 8.74 -3.63
C VAL A 177 2.04 8.29 -3.93
N ALA A 178 1.06 8.81 -3.22
CA ALA A 178 -0.36 8.52 -3.47
C ALA A 178 -0.80 9.01 -4.86
N ALA A 179 -0.37 10.19 -5.27
CA ALA A 179 -0.64 10.73 -6.61
C ALA A 179 0.02 9.87 -7.70
N ALA A 180 1.28 9.46 -7.51
CA ALA A 180 1.98 8.59 -8.45
C ALA A 180 1.31 7.22 -8.60
N LEU A 181 0.89 6.60 -7.49
CA LEU A 181 0.17 5.33 -7.50
C LEU A 181 -1.21 5.46 -8.16
N SER A 182 -1.95 6.52 -7.83
CA SER A 182 -3.25 6.82 -8.43
C SER A 182 -3.13 7.02 -9.95
N THR A 183 -2.16 7.81 -10.37
CA THR A 183 -1.92 8.10 -11.80
C THR A 183 -1.45 6.85 -12.55
N CYS A 184 -0.62 6.03 -11.93
CA CYS A 184 -0.19 4.73 -12.47
C CYS A 184 -1.39 3.79 -12.67
N PHE A 185 -2.28 3.70 -11.68
CA PHE A 185 -3.50 2.89 -11.77
C PHE A 185 -4.42 3.37 -12.90
N VAL A 186 -4.66 4.68 -13.00
CA VAL A 186 -5.47 5.28 -14.08
C VAL A 186 -4.82 5.03 -15.43
N ALA A 187 -3.50 5.15 -15.55
CA ALA A 187 -2.77 4.89 -16.80
C ALA A 187 -2.90 3.43 -17.25
N LEU A 188 -2.81 2.48 -16.31
CA LEU A 188 -3.01 1.05 -16.60
C LEU A 188 -4.45 0.75 -17.03
N LEU A 189 -5.44 1.34 -16.36
CA LEU A 189 -6.84 1.20 -16.76
C LEU A 189 -7.11 1.76 -18.15
N LEU A 190 -6.57 2.94 -18.47
CA LEU A 190 -6.70 3.55 -19.80
C LEU A 190 -6.06 2.69 -20.90
N GLU A 191 -4.89 2.11 -20.64
CA GLU A 191 -4.24 1.21 -21.58
C GLU A 191 -5.03 -0.09 -21.78
N LEU A 192 -5.69 -0.58 -20.70
CA LEU A 192 -6.52 -1.78 -20.75
C LEU A 192 -7.82 -1.55 -21.52
N VAL A 193 -8.49 -0.43 -21.28
CA VAL A 193 -9.84 -0.13 -21.81
C VAL A 193 -9.75 0.52 -23.20
N PHE A 194 -8.78 1.41 -23.41
CA PHE A 194 -8.66 2.20 -24.64
C PHE A 194 -7.26 2.13 -25.31
N PRO A 195 -6.76 0.93 -25.67
CA PRO A 195 -5.39 0.78 -26.18
C PRO A 195 -5.16 1.49 -27.54
N ARG A 196 -6.25 1.69 -28.33
CA ARG A 196 -6.17 2.43 -29.60
C ARG A 196 -6.09 3.94 -29.39
N ALA A 197 -6.76 4.47 -28.39
CA ALA A 197 -6.75 5.91 -28.09
C ALA A 197 -5.38 6.34 -27.54
N THR A 198 -4.79 5.56 -26.65
CA THR A 198 -3.45 5.84 -26.12
C THR A 198 -2.38 5.77 -27.19
N ALA A 199 -2.47 4.81 -28.13
CA ALA A 199 -1.57 4.71 -29.26
C ALA A 199 -1.71 5.90 -30.24
N SER A 200 -2.94 6.36 -30.50
CA SER A 200 -3.21 7.52 -31.37
C SER A 200 -2.70 8.81 -30.75
N ALA A 201 -2.90 9.01 -29.45
CA ALA A 201 -2.41 10.19 -28.71
C ALA A 201 -0.88 10.28 -28.75
N ALA A 202 -0.17 9.16 -28.57
CA ALA A 202 1.29 9.11 -28.69
C ALA A 202 1.78 9.49 -30.11
N GLY A 203 1.07 9.02 -31.13
CA GLY A 203 1.37 9.36 -32.54
C GLY A 203 1.18 10.86 -32.84
N MET A 204 0.12 11.48 -32.32
CA MET A 204 -0.14 12.92 -32.50
C MET A 204 0.91 13.77 -31.79
N LEU A 205 1.34 13.40 -30.61
CA LEU A 205 2.35 14.12 -29.84
C LEU A 205 3.71 14.12 -30.57
N HIS A 206 4.04 13.03 -31.25
CA HIS A 206 5.28 12.94 -32.05
C HIS A 206 5.26 13.78 -33.32
N GLN A 207 4.11 13.85 -34.00
CA GLN A 207 4.03 14.51 -35.32
C GLN A 207 3.80 16.03 -35.23
N ARG A 208 3.04 16.51 -34.26
CA ARG A 208 2.66 17.93 -34.14
C ARG A 208 2.52 18.39 -32.68
N PRO A 209 3.61 18.58 -31.93
CA PRO A 209 3.54 18.93 -30.52
C PRO A 209 3.00 20.35 -30.28
N MET A 210 3.36 21.35 -31.12
CA MET A 210 3.01 22.77 -30.93
C MET A 210 1.52 23.06 -30.83
N PRO A 211 0.63 22.62 -31.75
CA PRO A 211 -0.80 22.93 -31.65
C PRO A 211 -1.48 22.26 -30.47
N LEU A 212 -0.98 21.14 -29.97
CA LEU A 212 -1.50 20.48 -28.77
C LEU A 212 -1.21 21.29 -27.50
N TRP A 213 -0.01 21.82 -27.36
CA TRP A 213 0.35 22.70 -26.22
C TRP A 213 -0.46 24.00 -26.22
N VAL A 214 -0.63 24.62 -27.37
CA VAL A 214 -1.41 25.89 -27.51
C VAL A 214 -2.88 25.65 -27.20
N SER A 215 -3.48 24.55 -27.68
CA SER A 215 -4.89 24.25 -27.39
C SER A 215 -5.14 23.90 -25.91
N GLY A 216 -4.20 23.19 -25.27
CA GLY A 216 -4.26 22.91 -23.83
C GLY A 216 -4.18 24.17 -22.99
N LEU A 217 -3.23 25.05 -23.29
CA LEU A 217 -3.03 26.30 -22.60
C LEU A 217 -4.27 27.24 -22.75
N LEU A 218 -4.79 27.37 -23.97
CA LEU A 218 -6.01 28.18 -24.22
C LEU A 218 -7.23 27.60 -23.49
N GLY A 219 -7.37 26.26 -23.44
CA GLY A 219 -8.44 25.59 -22.69
C GLY A 219 -8.35 25.90 -21.19
N THR A 220 -7.16 25.81 -20.60
CA THR A 220 -6.95 26.13 -19.18
C THR A 220 -7.25 27.58 -18.85
N ILE A 221 -6.81 28.51 -19.70
CA ILE A 221 -7.09 29.96 -19.53
C ILE A 221 -8.58 30.26 -19.63
N ALA A 222 -9.33 29.57 -20.49
CA ALA A 222 -10.77 29.77 -20.66
C ALA A 222 -11.63 29.23 -19.52
N ILE A 223 -11.16 28.15 -18.84
CA ILE A 223 -11.89 27.52 -17.74
C ILE A 223 -11.98 28.42 -16.51
N VAL A 224 -10.90 29.16 -16.17
CA VAL A 224 -10.87 30.03 -14.98
C VAL A 224 -11.97 31.08 -14.97
N PRO A 225 -12.14 31.91 -16.01
CA PRO A 225 -13.23 32.89 -16.03
C PRO A 225 -14.61 32.24 -16.12
N ALA A 226 -14.75 31.08 -16.77
CA ALA A 226 -16.01 30.38 -16.83
C ALA A 226 -16.46 29.88 -15.44
N VAL A 227 -15.55 29.33 -14.62
CA VAL A 227 -15.82 28.91 -13.22
C VAL A 227 -16.17 30.12 -12.36
N LEU A 228 -15.44 31.25 -12.50
CA LEU A 228 -15.72 32.49 -11.76
C LEU A 228 -17.12 33.03 -12.06
N LEU A 229 -17.54 33.07 -13.33
CA LEU A 229 -18.87 33.48 -13.72
C LEU A 229 -19.97 32.57 -13.15
N LEU A 230 -19.72 31.26 -13.06
CA LEU A 230 -20.66 30.29 -12.45
C LEU A 230 -20.78 30.49 -10.95
N ILE A 231 -19.69 30.80 -10.23
CA ILE A 231 -19.71 31.01 -8.78
C ILE A 231 -20.52 32.27 -8.41
N ILE A 232 -20.50 33.31 -9.24
CA ILE A 232 -21.25 34.54 -9.00
C ILE A 232 -22.77 34.33 -9.13
N SER A 233 -23.20 33.28 -9.82
CA SER A 233 -24.61 32.96 -9.96
C SER A 233 -25.05 31.99 -8.83
N ILE A 234 -26.06 32.40 -8.05
CA ILE A 234 -26.63 31.57 -6.95
C ILE A 234 -27.08 30.19 -7.45
N ALA A 235 -27.62 30.12 -8.67
CA ALA A 235 -28.00 28.86 -9.32
C ALA A 235 -26.80 28.06 -9.88
N GLY A 236 -25.65 28.71 -10.04
CA GLY A 236 -24.43 28.14 -10.63
C GLY A 236 -23.53 27.42 -9.62
N LEU A 237 -23.77 27.53 -8.31
CA LEU A 237 -22.87 26.98 -7.29
C LEU A 237 -22.76 25.44 -7.36
N SER A 238 -23.87 24.74 -7.53
CA SER A 238 -23.88 23.29 -7.74
C SER A 238 -23.27 22.89 -9.08
N LEU A 239 -23.51 23.68 -10.13
CA LEU A 239 -22.94 23.48 -11.45
C LEU A 239 -21.44 23.76 -11.46
N ALA A 240 -20.97 24.77 -10.73
CA ALA A 240 -19.54 25.08 -10.55
C ALA A 240 -18.81 23.92 -9.85
N GLY A 241 -19.40 23.31 -8.80
CA GLY A 241 -18.86 22.15 -8.14
C GLY A 241 -18.73 20.95 -9.09
N ALA A 242 -19.76 20.65 -9.86
CA ALA A 242 -19.72 19.58 -10.86
C ALA A 242 -18.66 19.85 -11.95
N LEU A 243 -18.52 21.09 -12.39
CA LEU A 243 -17.55 21.51 -13.40
C LEU A 243 -16.12 21.43 -12.87
N MET A 244 -15.88 21.80 -11.61
CA MET A 244 -14.59 21.62 -10.93
C MET A 244 -14.21 20.14 -10.79
N CYS A 245 -15.14 19.28 -10.38
CA CYS A 245 -14.90 17.83 -10.36
C CYS A 245 -14.58 17.29 -11.75
N GLY A 246 -15.28 17.75 -12.79
CA GLY A 246 -15.00 17.41 -14.18
C GLY A 246 -13.61 17.84 -14.64
N VAL A 247 -13.20 19.06 -14.31
CA VAL A 247 -11.87 19.59 -14.64
C VAL A 247 -10.77 18.82 -13.96
N ILE A 248 -10.93 18.50 -12.66
CA ILE A 248 -9.98 17.66 -11.91
C ILE A 248 -9.90 16.27 -12.55
N GLY A 249 -11.04 15.66 -12.89
CA GLY A 249 -11.08 14.37 -13.58
C GLY A 249 -10.34 14.39 -14.93
N ILE A 250 -10.57 15.41 -15.74
CA ILE A 250 -9.89 15.60 -17.04
C ILE A 250 -8.39 15.83 -16.83
N ALA A 251 -7.98 16.59 -15.81
CA ALA A 251 -6.57 16.83 -15.51
C ALA A 251 -5.85 15.52 -15.12
N LEU A 252 -6.46 14.68 -14.27
CA LEU A 252 -5.92 13.40 -13.89
C LEU A 252 -5.78 12.44 -15.08
N VAL A 253 -6.82 12.35 -15.92
CA VAL A 253 -6.78 11.55 -17.14
C VAL A 253 -5.74 12.08 -18.13
N SER A 254 -5.64 13.40 -18.29
CA SER A 254 -4.66 14.04 -19.18
C SER A 254 -3.22 13.77 -18.74
N SER A 255 -2.92 13.83 -17.45
CA SER A 255 -1.58 13.52 -16.91
C SER A 255 -1.19 12.08 -17.18
N ALA A 256 -2.13 11.13 -16.99
CA ALA A 256 -1.91 9.72 -17.29
C ALA A 256 -1.66 9.47 -18.80
N PHE A 257 -2.39 10.15 -19.68
CA PHE A 257 -2.15 10.10 -21.13
C PHE A 257 -0.78 10.66 -21.52
N ALA A 258 -0.40 11.80 -20.94
CA ALA A 258 0.91 12.42 -21.20
C ALA A 258 2.05 11.49 -20.75
N GLY A 259 1.93 10.89 -19.56
CA GLY A 259 2.88 9.92 -19.04
C GLY A 259 3.03 8.69 -19.93
N CYS A 260 1.92 8.10 -20.40
CA CYS A 260 1.94 6.98 -21.35
C CYS A 260 2.59 7.37 -22.70
N ALA A 261 2.32 8.58 -23.19
CA ALA A 261 2.91 9.07 -24.45
C ALA A 261 4.43 9.26 -24.34
N ILE A 262 4.90 9.85 -23.24
CA ILE A 262 6.34 10.03 -22.97
C ILE A 262 7.05 8.67 -22.81
N ALA A 263 6.47 7.75 -22.06
CA ALA A 263 7.04 6.41 -21.85
C ALA A 263 7.19 5.64 -23.17
N ARG A 264 6.22 5.79 -24.09
CA ARG A 264 6.29 5.17 -25.42
C ARG A 264 7.33 5.82 -26.35
N MET A 265 7.65 7.10 -26.16
CA MET A 265 8.73 7.77 -26.90
C MET A 265 10.11 7.24 -26.49
N VAL A 266 10.29 6.92 -25.19
CA VAL A 266 11.58 6.48 -24.63
C VAL A 266 11.81 4.97 -24.83
N GLY A 267 10.76 4.15 -24.84
CA GLY A 267 10.83 2.69 -24.85
C GLY A 267 10.55 2.09 -26.23
N HIS A 268 11.58 1.81 -27.03
CA HIS A 268 11.41 1.31 -28.40
C HIS A 268 11.01 -0.18 -28.52
N ASN A 269 11.02 -1.00 -27.46
CA ASN A 269 10.70 -2.44 -27.56
C ASN A 269 10.33 -3.12 -26.23
N GLN A 270 9.61 -2.46 -25.32
CA GLN A 270 9.21 -3.06 -24.05
C GLN A 270 7.70 -3.31 -23.95
N ASN A 271 7.32 -4.16 -23.00
CA ASN A 271 5.94 -4.52 -22.73
C ASN A 271 5.08 -3.26 -22.47
N ARG A 272 3.99 -3.09 -23.24
CA ARG A 272 3.11 -1.90 -23.20
C ARG A 272 2.60 -1.54 -21.79
N TYR A 273 2.36 -2.53 -20.95
CA TYR A 273 1.89 -2.31 -19.57
C TYR A 273 3.00 -1.76 -18.66
N ALA A 274 4.25 -2.21 -18.84
CA ALA A 274 5.38 -1.68 -18.11
C ALA A 274 5.63 -0.19 -18.47
N MET A 275 5.45 0.18 -19.74
CA MET A 275 5.57 1.56 -20.21
C MET A 275 4.43 2.44 -19.69
N ALA A 276 3.20 1.93 -19.63
CA ALA A 276 2.08 2.65 -19.05
C ALA A 276 2.28 2.90 -17.54
N ALA A 277 2.76 1.90 -16.80
CA ALA A 277 3.08 2.04 -15.38
C ALA A 277 4.20 3.07 -15.14
N ALA A 278 5.30 2.98 -15.89
CA ALA A 278 6.40 3.94 -15.77
C ALA A 278 5.96 5.38 -16.10
N GLY A 279 5.15 5.55 -17.17
CA GLY A 279 4.58 6.85 -17.54
C GLY A 279 3.65 7.41 -16.47
N GLY A 280 2.82 6.58 -15.85
CA GLY A 280 1.94 6.98 -14.74
C GLY A 280 2.71 7.44 -13.50
N VAL A 281 3.80 6.76 -13.16
CA VAL A 281 4.67 7.15 -12.04
C VAL A 281 5.35 8.49 -12.31
N ILE A 282 5.88 8.70 -13.52
CA ILE A 282 6.53 9.97 -13.90
C ILE A 282 5.51 11.13 -13.86
N ALA A 283 4.32 10.92 -14.39
CA ALA A 283 3.27 11.96 -14.43
C ALA A 283 2.70 12.28 -13.03
N GLY A 284 2.71 11.31 -12.11
CA GLY A 284 2.26 11.52 -10.73
C GLY A 284 3.30 12.14 -9.81
N ALA A 285 4.60 12.10 -10.21
CA ALA A 285 5.70 12.70 -9.46
C ALA A 285 6.04 14.14 -9.89
N LEU A 286 5.52 14.59 -11.04
CA LEU A 286 5.61 15.96 -11.53
C LEU A 286 4.45 16.84 -11.04
#